data_c3548d4ad559be2188fb4b372ca45627
#
_entry.id   c3548d4ad559be2188fb4b372ca45627
#
_cell.length_a   1.000
_cell.length_b   1.000
_cell.length_c   1.000
_cell.angle_alpha   90.00
_cell.angle_beta   90.00
_cell.angle_gamma   90.00
#
_symmetry.space_group_name_H-M   'P 1'
#
loop_
_entity.id
_entity.type
_entity.pdbx_description
1 polymer ?
#
loop_
_entity_poly.entity_id
_entity_poly.type
_entity_poly.pdbx_seq_one_letter_code
_entity_poly.pdbx_strand_id
1 'polypeptide(L)'
;MELQRVRALRGPNLWSRHTAIEAVIFCEEAERSIQGLLDFEIQLRSLFPQLHFAHNVVSSRSVISMADVIEHVVLGLQAQAGCPVTFSRTVKANQEGIYQVVVEYSEESVGRLALDLAWKLVIAAREHHDFDLQT
;
A
#
# COMPACT_ATOMS: atom_id res chain seq x y z
N MET A 1 -8.31 -4.85 8.34
CA MET A 1 -7.63 -4.98 7.06
C MET A 1 -7.08 -6.38 6.88
N GLU A 2 -7.27 -6.97 5.73
CA GLU A 2 -6.91 -8.35 5.49
C GLU A 2 -6.25 -8.50 4.13
N LEU A 3 -5.10 -9.17 4.08
CA LEU A 3 -4.42 -9.51 2.83
C LEU A 3 -4.97 -10.83 2.33
N GLN A 4 -5.74 -10.78 1.26
CA GLN A 4 -6.46 -11.95 0.75
C GLN A 4 -5.66 -12.76 -0.25
N ARG A 5 -4.83 -12.11 -1.07
CA ARG A 5 -4.07 -12.79 -2.09
C ARG A 5 -2.88 -11.94 -2.53
N VAL A 6 -1.77 -12.62 -2.83
CA VAL A 6 -0.60 -11.99 -3.43
C VAL A 6 -0.12 -12.88 -4.55
N ARG A 7 0.17 -12.28 -5.70
CA ARG A 7 0.76 -13.03 -6.82
C ARG A 7 1.70 -12.16 -7.63
N ALA A 8 2.70 -12.78 -8.24
CA ALA A 8 3.60 -12.10 -9.16
C ALA A 8 3.02 -12.21 -10.57
N LEU A 9 2.94 -11.07 -11.25
CA LEU A 9 2.53 -10.98 -12.64
C LEU A 9 3.80 -10.90 -13.47
N ARG A 10 4.25 -12.01 -13.99
CA ARG A 10 5.52 -12.11 -14.72
C ARG A 10 5.29 -11.84 -16.19
N GLY A 11 6.06 -10.90 -16.72
CA GLY A 11 5.92 -10.49 -18.11
C GLY A 11 4.78 -9.51 -18.31
N PRO A 12 4.42 -9.19 -19.56
CA PRO A 12 3.33 -8.27 -19.85
C PRO A 12 2.01 -8.76 -19.25
N ASN A 13 1.24 -7.85 -18.69
CA ASN A 13 -0.02 -8.15 -18.05
C ASN A 13 -1.02 -7.03 -18.31
N LEU A 14 -2.21 -7.13 -17.72
CA LEU A 14 -3.29 -6.17 -17.97
C LEU A 14 -2.95 -4.76 -17.47
N TRP A 15 -2.01 -4.63 -16.53
CA TRP A 15 -1.72 -3.37 -15.86
C TRP A 15 -0.51 -2.66 -16.45
N SER A 16 0.48 -3.43 -16.88
CA SER A 16 1.77 -2.91 -17.27
C SER A 16 2.47 -3.84 -18.26
N ARG A 17 3.41 -3.29 -19.03
CA ARG A 17 4.28 -4.11 -19.89
C ARG A 17 5.39 -4.79 -19.09
N HIS A 18 5.54 -4.41 -17.85
CA HIS A 18 6.59 -4.90 -16.96
C HIS A 18 6.02 -5.86 -15.95
N THR A 19 6.91 -6.57 -15.26
CA THR A 19 6.52 -7.46 -14.17
C THR A 19 6.01 -6.65 -12.99
N ALA A 20 5.02 -7.21 -12.29
CA ALA A 20 4.40 -6.52 -11.17
C ALA A 20 3.95 -7.52 -10.10
N ILE A 21 3.77 -7.03 -8.89
CA ILE A 21 3.14 -7.78 -7.81
C ILE A 21 1.72 -7.25 -7.64
N GLU A 22 0.77 -8.17 -7.54
CA GLU A 22 -0.62 -7.84 -7.26
C GLU A 22 -0.97 -8.33 -5.87
N ALA A 23 -1.55 -7.45 -5.06
CA ALA A 23 -2.10 -7.79 -3.76
C ALA A 23 -3.57 -7.46 -3.74
N VAL A 24 -4.38 -8.38 -3.23
CA VAL A 24 -5.82 -8.15 -3.04
C VAL A 24 -6.04 -7.96 -1.55
N ILE A 25 -6.58 -6.81 -1.18
CA ILE A 25 -6.67 -6.38 0.21
C ILE A 25 -8.11 -6.00 0.53
N PHE A 26 -8.61 -6.50 1.67
CA PHE A 26 -9.86 -6.03 2.23
C PHE A 26 -9.57 -4.93 3.25
N CYS A 27 -10.26 -3.79 3.10
CA CYS A 27 -10.20 -2.69 4.06
C CYS A 27 -11.55 -2.52 4.72
N GLU A 28 -11.57 -2.40 6.04
CA GLU A 28 -12.78 -2.12 6.79
C GLU A 28 -13.23 -0.69 6.55
N GLU A 29 -14.46 -0.38 6.93
CA GLU A 29 -15.05 0.93 6.65
C GLU A 29 -14.19 2.09 7.14
N ALA A 30 -13.68 2.00 8.39
CA ALA A 30 -12.83 3.06 8.94
C ALA A 30 -11.52 3.22 8.16
N GLU A 31 -11.03 2.15 7.57
CA GLU A 31 -9.80 2.15 6.79
C GLU A 31 -9.99 2.72 5.39
N ARG A 32 -11.22 3.09 5.05
CA ARG A 32 -11.59 3.74 3.80
C ARG A 32 -11.97 5.21 4.00
N SER A 33 -11.88 5.70 5.24
CA SER A 33 -12.23 7.07 5.60
C SER A 33 -11.05 8.00 5.37
N ILE A 34 -11.26 9.10 4.65
CA ILE A 34 -10.20 10.08 4.40
C ILE A 34 -9.70 10.70 5.71
N GLN A 35 -10.61 10.99 6.65
CA GLN A 35 -10.19 11.56 7.93
C GLN A 35 -9.30 10.60 8.71
N GLY A 36 -9.72 9.35 8.77
CA GLY A 36 -8.93 8.32 9.44
C GLY A 36 -7.57 8.12 8.76
N LEU A 37 -7.55 8.19 7.43
CA LEU A 37 -6.31 8.00 6.66
C LEU A 37 -5.33 9.12 6.91
N LEU A 38 -5.79 10.37 7.03
CA LEU A 38 -4.92 11.50 7.31
C LEU A 38 -4.23 11.34 8.66
N ASP A 39 -5.01 10.99 9.69
CA ASP A 39 -4.46 10.76 11.02
C ASP A 39 -3.50 9.57 11.01
N PHE A 40 -3.84 8.53 10.29
CA PHE A 40 -3.00 7.35 10.17
C PHE A 40 -1.66 7.67 9.49
N GLU A 41 -1.68 8.48 8.44
CA GLU A 41 -0.45 8.86 7.75
C GLU A 41 0.50 9.61 8.69
N ILE A 42 -0.05 10.52 9.48
CA ILE A 42 0.74 11.26 10.46
C ILE A 42 1.39 10.30 11.44
N GLN A 43 0.63 9.33 11.95
CA GLN A 43 1.15 8.35 12.89
C GLN A 43 2.19 7.43 12.25
N LEU A 44 1.95 7.00 11.02
CA LEU A 44 2.89 6.14 10.30
C LEU A 44 4.24 6.83 10.14
N ARG A 45 4.24 8.10 9.72
CA ARG A 45 5.47 8.87 9.58
C ARG A 45 6.16 9.10 10.91
N SER A 46 5.39 9.25 11.99
CA SER A 46 5.93 9.42 13.33
C SER A 46 6.60 8.14 13.83
N LEU A 47 5.97 6.99 13.60
CA LEU A 47 6.50 5.70 14.04
C LEU A 47 7.71 5.25 13.21
N PHE A 48 7.72 5.59 11.93
CA PHE A 48 8.79 5.16 11.02
C PHE A 48 9.33 6.35 10.24
N PRO A 49 10.07 7.27 10.93
CA PRO A 49 10.51 8.51 10.30
C PRO A 49 11.51 8.31 9.15
N GLN A 50 12.15 7.16 9.07
CA GLN A 50 13.12 6.84 8.02
C GLN A 50 12.46 6.26 6.78
N LEU A 51 11.16 5.97 6.84
CA LEU A 51 10.45 5.40 5.72
C LEU A 51 10.35 6.44 4.59
N HIS A 52 10.76 6.01 3.40
CA HIS A 52 10.75 6.88 2.24
C HIS A 52 9.38 6.86 1.57
N PHE A 53 8.83 8.05 1.34
CA PHE A 53 7.58 8.20 0.59
C PHE A 53 7.87 9.04 -0.65
N ALA A 54 7.33 8.62 -1.79
CA ALA A 54 7.51 9.35 -3.02
C ALA A 54 6.81 10.72 -2.96
N HIS A 55 5.72 10.80 -2.21
CA HIS A 55 4.98 12.04 -1.98
C HIS A 55 4.07 11.85 -0.77
N ASN A 56 3.38 12.90 -0.38
CA ASN A 56 2.46 12.84 0.73
C ASN A 56 1.23 12.00 0.32
N VAL A 57 1.08 10.83 0.94
CA VAL A 57 0.12 9.83 0.50
C VAL A 57 -1.31 10.34 0.56
N VAL A 58 -1.76 10.78 1.74
CA VAL A 58 -3.17 11.14 1.95
C VAL A 58 -3.54 12.47 1.33
N SER A 59 -2.60 13.37 1.16
CA SER A 59 -2.89 14.64 0.50
C SER A 59 -3.01 14.50 -1.02
N SER A 60 -2.61 13.35 -1.58
CA SER A 60 -2.86 13.05 -2.98
C SER A 60 -4.35 12.76 -3.18
N ARG A 61 -4.92 13.32 -4.23
CA ARG A 61 -6.34 13.10 -4.53
C ARG A 61 -6.65 11.67 -4.94
N SER A 62 -5.63 10.91 -5.30
CA SER A 62 -5.80 9.51 -5.70
C SER A 62 -5.87 8.56 -4.52
N VAL A 63 -5.53 9.01 -3.31
CA VAL A 63 -5.55 8.14 -2.14
C VAL A 63 -6.96 8.12 -1.55
N ILE A 64 -7.55 6.93 -1.52
CA ILE A 64 -8.93 6.73 -1.06
C ILE A 64 -9.08 5.65 0.00
N SER A 65 -8.00 4.94 0.32
CA SER A 65 -8.08 3.84 1.30
C SER A 65 -6.70 3.49 1.86
N MET A 66 -6.71 2.64 2.89
CA MET A 66 -5.49 2.10 3.48
C MET A 66 -4.69 1.29 2.45
N ALA A 67 -5.37 0.69 1.46
CA ALA A 67 -4.68 -0.03 0.39
C ALA A 67 -3.77 0.89 -0.42
N ASP A 68 -4.17 2.14 -0.63
CA ASP A 68 -3.32 3.13 -1.30
C ASP A 68 -2.07 3.43 -0.47
N VAL A 69 -2.20 3.43 0.84
CA VAL A 69 -1.05 3.63 1.73
C VAL A 69 -0.06 2.48 1.53
N ILE A 70 -0.54 1.24 1.49
CA ILE A 70 0.31 0.08 1.21
C ILE A 70 1.05 0.27 -0.11
N GLU A 71 0.34 0.65 -1.16
CA GLU A 71 0.93 0.91 -2.47
C GLU A 71 2.12 1.87 -2.40
N HIS A 72 1.93 3.00 -1.75
CA HIS A 72 2.97 4.01 -1.66
C HIS A 72 4.14 3.60 -0.78
N VAL A 73 3.90 2.81 0.26
CA VAL A 73 4.97 2.28 1.09
C VAL A 73 5.80 1.27 0.30
N VAL A 74 5.17 0.41 -0.49
CA VAL A 74 5.89 -0.54 -1.35
C VAL A 74 6.80 0.20 -2.34
N LEU A 75 6.27 1.25 -2.97
CA LEU A 75 7.08 2.08 -3.87
C LEU A 75 8.29 2.67 -3.16
N GLY A 76 8.06 3.25 -1.98
CA GLY A 76 9.13 3.87 -1.21
C GLY A 76 10.20 2.87 -0.78
N LEU A 77 9.80 1.69 -0.35
CA LEU A 77 10.74 0.65 0.09
C LEU A 77 11.60 0.17 -1.08
N GLN A 78 11.01 -0.01 -2.25
CA GLN A 78 11.79 -0.39 -3.43
C GLN A 78 12.79 0.69 -3.82
N ALA A 79 12.39 1.96 -3.75
CA ALA A 79 13.28 3.07 -4.03
C ALA A 79 14.43 3.12 -3.03
N GLN A 80 14.17 2.90 -1.74
CA GLN A 80 15.20 2.83 -0.71
C GLN A 80 16.17 1.68 -0.94
N ALA A 81 15.69 0.59 -1.50
CA ALA A 81 16.52 -0.57 -1.81
C ALA A 81 17.33 -0.39 -3.11
N GLY A 82 17.22 0.75 -3.75
CA GLY A 82 17.93 1.00 -5.01
C GLY A 82 17.24 0.41 -6.24
N CYS A 83 15.96 0.03 -6.11
CA CYS A 83 15.18 -0.57 -7.18
C CYS A 83 13.93 0.26 -7.46
N PRO A 84 14.08 1.55 -7.82
CA PRO A 84 12.90 2.39 -8.07
C PRO A 84 12.12 1.89 -9.27
N VAL A 85 10.80 2.00 -9.18
CA VAL A 85 9.88 1.68 -10.26
C VAL A 85 8.91 2.84 -10.44
N THR A 86 8.30 2.93 -11.59
CA THR A 86 7.47 4.09 -11.93
C THR A 86 5.98 3.80 -11.92
N PHE A 87 5.58 2.54 -12.06
CA PHE A 87 4.17 2.21 -12.11
C PHE A 87 3.68 1.53 -10.84
N SER A 88 2.61 2.10 -10.29
CA SER A 88 1.82 1.44 -9.26
C SER A 88 0.40 1.94 -9.37
N ARG A 89 -0.55 1.15 -8.87
CA ARG A 89 -1.95 1.51 -8.93
C ARG A 89 -2.75 0.76 -7.88
N THR A 90 -3.73 1.43 -7.30
CA THR A 90 -4.71 0.81 -6.43
C THR A 90 -6.08 1.01 -7.07
N VAL A 91 -6.81 -0.07 -7.25
CA VAL A 91 -8.12 -0.07 -7.91
C VAL A 91 -9.14 -0.70 -6.99
N LYS A 92 -10.30 -0.07 -6.89
CA LYS A 92 -11.42 -0.62 -6.14
C LYS A 92 -12.04 -1.77 -6.94
N ALA A 93 -12.19 -2.93 -6.31
CA ALA A 93 -12.84 -4.07 -6.93
C ALA A 93 -14.37 -3.95 -6.86
N ASN A 94 -15.07 -4.90 -7.47
CA ASN A 94 -16.53 -4.88 -7.50
C ASN A 94 -17.16 -5.10 -6.13
N GLN A 95 -16.49 -5.86 -5.27
CA GLN A 95 -16.96 -6.06 -3.90
C GLN A 95 -16.52 -4.88 -3.03
N GLU A 96 -17.44 -4.42 -2.19
CA GLU A 96 -17.14 -3.32 -1.28
C GLU A 96 -16.00 -3.70 -0.32
N GLY A 97 -15.07 -2.77 -0.16
CA GLY A 97 -13.93 -2.96 0.72
C GLY A 97 -12.77 -3.72 0.12
N ILE A 98 -12.92 -4.28 -1.07
CA ILE A 98 -11.88 -5.03 -1.73
C ILE A 98 -11.13 -4.14 -2.71
N TYR A 99 -9.80 -4.15 -2.60
CA TYR A 99 -8.91 -3.35 -3.44
C TYR A 99 -7.83 -4.22 -4.05
N GLN A 100 -7.44 -3.87 -5.27
CA GLN A 100 -6.30 -4.49 -5.94
C GLN A 100 -5.16 -3.49 -5.97
N VAL A 101 -4.04 -3.85 -5.38
CA VAL A 101 -2.82 -3.05 -5.39
C VAL A 101 -1.84 -3.71 -6.34
N VAL A 102 -1.38 -2.96 -7.33
CA VAL A 102 -0.42 -3.46 -8.32
C VAL A 102 0.80 -2.55 -8.31
N VAL A 103 1.97 -3.12 -8.09
CA VAL A 103 3.22 -2.36 -8.05
C VAL A 103 4.25 -3.10 -8.90
N GLU A 104 4.84 -2.39 -9.84
CA GLU A 104 5.93 -2.95 -10.65
C GLU A 104 7.13 -3.29 -9.77
N TYR A 105 7.93 -4.25 -10.23
CA TYR A 105 9.21 -4.56 -9.60
C TYR A 105 10.28 -4.76 -10.68
N SER A 106 11.52 -4.43 -10.35
CA SER A 106 12.64 -4.77 -11.21
C SER A 106 13.21 -6.15 -10.87
N GLU A 107 13.17 -6.53 -9.60
CA GLU A 107 13.53 -7.86 -9.13
C GLU A 107 12.41 -8.41 -8.26
N GLU A 108 11.94 -9.61 -8.57
CA GLU A 108 10.81 -10.20 -7.87
C GLU A 108 11.06 -10.34 -6.37
N SER A 109 12.26 -10.75 -5.97
CA SER A 109 12.59 -10.92 -4.55
C SER A 109 12.49 -9.60 -3.79
N VAL A 110 12.93 -8.50 -4.41
CA VAL A 110 12.85 -7.17 -3.79
C VAL A 110 11.40 -6.71 -3.72
N GLY A 111 10.64 -6.92 -4.77
CA GLY A 111 9.22 -6.54 -4.79
C GLY A 111 8.42 -7.30 -3.75
N ARG A 112 8.63 -8.61 -3.63
CA ARG A 112 7.93 -9.41 -2.63
C ARG A 112 8.31 -9.01 -1.21
N LEU A 113 9.59 -8.76 -0.97
CA LEU A 113 10.05 -8.32 0.34
C LEU A 113 9.48 -6.94 0.68
N ALA A 114 9.45 -6.03 -0.28
CA ALA A 114 8.88 -4.70 -0.08
C ALA A 114 7.40 -4.77 0.30
N LEU A 115 6.64 -5.64 -0.37
CA LEU A 115 5.23 -5.82 -0.04
C LEU A 115 5.07 -6.41 1.36
N ASP A 116 5.85 -7.43 1.69
CA ASP A 116 5.79 -8.06 3.01
C ASP A 116 6.10 -7.06 4.12
N LEU A 117 7.16 -6.28 3.94
CA LEU A 117 7.54 -5.25 4.91
C LEU A 117 6.49 -4.13 4.99
N ALA A 118 5.97 -3.69 3.85
CA ALA A 118 4.93 -2.67 3.83
C ALA A 118 3.70 -3.14 4.61
N TRP A 119 3.29 -4.37 4.39
CA TRP A 119 2.16 -4.95 5.12
C TRP A 119 2.42 -4.93 6.62
N LYS A 120 3.60 -5.43 7.05
CA LYS A 120 3.95 -5.49 8.46
C LYS A 120 4.03 -4.11 9.11
N LEU A 121 4.64 -3.15 8.41
CA LEU A 121 4.76 -1.79 8.93
C LEU A 121 3.40 -1.12 9.08
N VAL A 122 2.55 -1.27 8.07
CA VAL A 122 1.23 -0.66 8.10
C VAL A 122 0.34 -1.32 9.15
N ILE A 123 0.41 -2.65 9.30
CA ILE A 123 -0.32 -3.35 10.35
C ILE A 123 0.17 -2.91 11.74
N ALA A 124 1.48 -2.79 11.94
CA ALA A 124 2.02 -2.33 13.22
C ALA A 124 1.52 -0.91 13.56
N ALA A 125 1.55 -0.03 12.58
CA ALA A 125 1.04 1.33 12.77
C ALA A 125 -0.47 1.32 13.01
N ARG A 126 -1.20 0.44 12.33
CA ARG A 126 -2.64 0.29 12.47
C ARG A 126 -3.02 -0.12 13.90
N GLU A 127 -2.21 -0.98 14.53
CA GLU A 127 -2.45 -1.41 15.90
C GLU A 127 -2.26 -0.28 16.92
N HIS A 128 -1.41 0.69 16.60
CA HIS A 128 -1.20 1.86 17.44
C HIS A 128 -2.21 2.98 17.16
N HIS A 129 -2.90 2.89 16.02
CA HIS A 129 -3.87 3.90 15.62
C HIS A 129 -5.27 3.39 15.91
N ASP A 130 -6.06 4.19 16.61
CA ASP A 130 -7.41 3.78 16.96
C ASP A 130 -8.42 4.44 16.03
N PHE A 131 -8.83 3.70 15.00
CA PHE A 131 -9.88 4.15 14.08
C PHE A 131 -11.27 4.05 14.70
N ASP A 132 -11.41 3.24 15.74
CA ASP A 132 -12.70 2.89 16.34
C ASP A 132 -12.85 3.43 17.74
N LEU A 133 -12.21 4.55 18.04
CA LEU A 133 -12.28 5.13 19.36
C LEU A 133 -13.69 5.36 19.85
N GLN A 134 -14.54 5.72 18.92
CA GLN A 134 -15.92 6.06 19.21
C GLN A 134 -16.85 4.84 19.27
N THR A 135 -16.34 3.71 18.93
CA THR A 135 -17.15 2.49 18.87
C THR A 135 -16.88 1.58 20.03
#